data_9df1b483ad86294bd88104fa5c1cab27
#
_entry.id   9df1b483ad86294bd88104fa5c1cab27
#
_cell.length_a   1.000
_cell.length_b   1.000
_cell.length_c   1.000
_cell.angle_alpha   90.00
_cell.angle_beta   90.00
_cell.angle_gamma   90.00
#
_symmetry.space_group_name_H-M   'P 1'
#
loop_
_entity.id
_entity.type
_entity.pdbx_description
1 polymer ?
#
loop_
_entity_poly.entity_id
_entity_poly.type
_entity_poly.pdbx_seq_one_letter_code
_entity_poly.pdbx_strand_id
1 'polypeptide(L)'
;MNHLVALVTADFPYATEILCLSMAIQGSMAVRKGANSKKSMNWFHAFLKSTLTAYSGAAFTNMFMGRPTAMFSNDIFFGACILGFVIVNYLPMDIGYHFFNTFIGEALYTVFSQVFRMGGVTGFSDAAYAAFKDTPSVWYPTPIFGPILFPVALGNMGGFFMNGFDAYLEKGMPWLFQQAFASATFYHFYAHDVEGCIGQTVRGVIKPLGISLMTLMGTDEKEREDDVLFAKVIVGIFMLAMAIVRMPQFLGPSYSPFTAMGAIMRRKKSKKVNVAPKPKPSKKNKAKKQ
;
A
#
# COMPACT_ATOMS: atom_id res chain seq x y z
N MET A 1 4.67 8.71 26.22
CA MET A 1 4.54 7.90 24.99
C MET A 1 5.85 7.87 24.24
N ASN A 2 6.29 6.70 23.80
CA ASN A 2 7.54 6.53 23.06
C ASN A 2 7.41 7.19 21.66
N HIS A 3 8.48 7.83 21.16
CA HIS A 3 8.49 8.51 19.85
C HIS A 3 8.10 7.58 18.70
N LEU A 4 8.44 6.28 18.76
CA LEU A 4 8.05 5.32 17.75
C LEU A 4 6.56 5.00 17.81
N VAL A 5 5.98 4.86 19.03
CA VAL A 5 4.54 4.68 19.20
C VAL A 5 3.80 5.91 18.68
N ALA A 6 4.25 7.12 19.05
CA ALA A 6 3.68 8.35 18.54
C ALA A 6 3.73 8.45 17.01
N LEU A 7 4.85 8.04 16.40
CA LEU A 7 4.98 7.99 14.94
C LEU A 7 3.96 7.02 14.31
N VAL A 8 3.91 5.81 14.84
CA VAL A 8 3.04 4.73 14.30
C VAL A 8 1.56 5.03 14.53
N THR A 9 1.20 5.63 15.66
CA THR A 9 -0.19 6.03 15.96
C THR A 9 -0.58 7.36 15.34
N ALA A 10 0.35 8.03 14.66
CA ALA A 10 0.17 9.39 14.14
C ALA A 10 -0.18 10.43 15.22
N ASP A 11 0.33 10.22 16.42
CA ASP A 11 0.11 11.13 17.58
C ASP A 11 1.30 12.07 17.76
N PHE A 12 1.49 12.94 16.78
CA PHE A 12 2.49 14.02 16.78
C PHE A 12 1.91 15.29 16.12
N PRO A 13 2.48 16.46 16.39
CA PRO A 13 1.99 17.73 15.83
C PRO A 13 1.95 17.69 14.30
N TYR A 14 0.83 18.16 13.71
CA TYR A 14 0.61 18.22 12.26
C TYR A 14 0.71 16.85 11.55
N ALA A 15 0.41 15.77 12.26
CA ALA A 15 0.52 14.42 11.72
C ALA A 15 -0.30 14.26 10.44
N THR A 16 -1.55 14.72 10.42
CA THR A 16 -2.42 14.58 9.24
C THR A 16 -1.83 15.29 8.03
N GLU A 17 -1.35 16.52 8.19
CA GLU A 17 -0.77 17.32 7.12
C GLU A 17 0.51 16.67 6.57
N ILE A 18 1.40 16.24 7.47
CA ILE A 18 2.68 15.61 7.09
C ILE A 18 2.44 14.29 6.38
N LEU A 19 1.54 13.45 6.90
CA LEU A 19 1.23 12.15 6.32
C LEU A 19 0.56 12.30 4.95
N CYS A 20 -0.42 13.21 4.84
CA CYS A 20 -1.07 13.50 3.57
C CYS A 20 -0.10 14.06 2.54
N LEU A 21 0.71 15.05 2.91
CA LEU A 21 1.70 15.64 2.00
C LEU A 21 2.72 14.59 1.52
N SER A 22 3.21 13.75 2.42
CA SER A 22 4.16 12.69 2.08
C SER A 22 3.57 11.69 1.11
N MET A 23 2.30 11.33 1.28
CA MET A 23 1.58 10.45 0.37
C MET A 23 1.37 11.10 -1.01
N ALA A 24 1.04 12.39 -1.06
CA ALA A 24 0.91 13.15 -2.31
C ALA A 24 2.25 13.28 -3.05
N ILE A 25 3.35 13.54 -2.33
CA ILE A 25 4.71 13.54 -2.88
C ILE A 25 5.05 12.15 -3.44
N GLN A 26 4.77 11.07 -2.71
CA GLN A 26 5.02 9.72 -3.19
C GLN A 26 4.29 9.42 -4.50
N GLY A 27 3.00 9.77 -4.60
CA GLY A 27 2.21 9.61 -5.83
C GLY A 27 2.77 10.44 -6.99
N SER A 28 3.14 11.69 -6.73
CA SER A 28 3.73 12.58 -7.73
C SER A 28 5.11 12.10 -8.20
N MET A 29 5.96 11.64 -7.29
CA MET A 29 7.26 11.03 -7.61
C MET A 29 7.11 9.75 -8.43
N ALA A 30 6.15 8.89 -8.08
CA ALA A 30 5.89 7.66 -8.82
C ALA A 30 5.49 7.96 -10.27
N VAL A 31 4.57 8.91 -10.49
CA VAL A 31 4.17 9.33 -11.83
C VAL A 31 5.32 9.99 -12.58
N ARG A 32 6.10 10.85 -11.92
CA ARG A 32 7.24 11.55 -12.53
C ARG A 32 8.38 10.61 -12.91
N LYS A 33 8.71 9.62 -12.06
CA LYS A 33 9.72 8.58 -12.36
C LYS A 33 9.22 7.55 -13.38
N GLY A 34 7.92 7.31 -13.46
CA GLY A 34 7.29 6.31 -14.31
C GLY A 34 6.60 6.87 -15.55
N ALA A 35 5.29 6.95 -15.51
CA ALA A 35 4.44 7.25 -16.66
C ALA A 35 4.70 8.63 -17.30
N ASN A 36 5.19 9.61 -16.52
CA ASN A 36 5.52 10.96 -17.00
C ASN A 36 7.03 11.27 -16.96
N SER A 37 7.88 10.26 -17.10
CA SER A 37 9.34 10.44 -17.07
C SER A 37 9.86 11.38 -18.17
N LYS A 38 9.19 11.42 -19.32
CA LYS A 38 9.49 12.32 -20.45
C LYS A 38 8.82 13.70 -20.34
N LYS A 39 8.09 13.99 -19.25
CA LYS A 39 7.31 15.23 -19.08
C LYS A 39 6.32 15.51 -20.24
N SER A 40 5.80 14.47 -20.88
CA SER A 40 4.92 14.58 -22.05
C SER A 40 3.44 14.75 -21.69
N MET A 41 3.06 14.49 -20.43
CA MET A 41 1.69 14.67 -19.98
C MET A 41 1.38 16.15 -19.75
N ASN A 42 0.17 16.59 -20.13
CA ASN A 42 -0.31 17.90 -19.71
C ASN A 42 -0.48 17.94 -18.19
N TRP A 43 -0.51 19.16 -17.62
CA TRP A 43 -0.53 19.34 -16.17
C TRP A 43 -1.72 18.67 -15.48
N PHE A 44 -2.91 18.75 -16.08
CA PHE A 44 -4.12 18.19 -15.49
C PHE A 44 -4.09 16.66 -15.46
N HIS A 45 -3.65 16.03 -16.55
CA HIS A 45 -3.47 14.59 -16.61
C HIS A 45 -2.42 14.11 -15.60
N ALA A 46 -1.28 14.81 -15.51
CA ALA A 46 -0.24 14.48 -14.56
C ALA A 46 -0.70 14.67 -13.10
N PHE A 47 -1.43 15.75 -12.81
CA PHE A 47 -2.02 16.01 -11.50
C PHE A 47 -3.03 14.94 -11.12
N LEU A 48 -4.01 14.67 -11.97
CA LEU A 48 -5.05 13.67 -11.71
C LEU A 48 -4.44 12.29 -11.50
N LYS A 49 -3.50 11.90 -12.34
CA LYS A 49 -2.81 10.60 -12.22
C LYS A 49 -2.01 10.51 -10.93
N SER A 50 -1.30 11.58 -10.53
CA SER A 50 -0.55 11.63 -9.26
C SER A 50 -1.48 11.47 -8.05
N THR A 51 -2.58 12.21 -8.05
CA THR A 51 -3.60 12.19 -7.00
C THR A 51 -4.27 10.82 -6.87
N LEU A 52 -4.70 10.22 -7.99
CA LEU A 52 -5.27 8.87 -7.98
C LEU A 52 -4.25 7.80 -7.58
N THR A 53 -2.99 7.94 -7.98
CA THR A 53 -1.91 7.04 -7.56
C THR A 53 -1.71 7.10 -6.04
N ALA A 54 -1.81 8.29 -5.44
CA ALA A 54 -1.67 8.48 -4.00
C ALA A 54 -2.89 7.99 -3.21
N TYR A 55 -4.09 8.45 -3.56
CA TYR A 55 -5.25 8.40 -2.67
C TYR A 55 -6.44 7.57 -3.16
N SER A 56 -6.38 6.97 -4.35
CA SER A 56 -7.51 6.18 -4.85
C SER A 56 -7.92 5.06 -3.89
N GLY A 57 -6.96 4.45 -3.19
CA GLY A 57 -7.26 3.43 -2.19
C GLY A 57 -8.19 3.94 -1.09
N ALA A 58 -7.84 5.06 -0.48
CA ALA A 58 -8.68 5.68 0.55
C ALA A 58 -10.03 6.15 -0.02
N ALA A 59 -10.05 6.70 -1.23
CA ALA A 59 -11.28 7.14 -1.89
C ALA A 59 -12.23 5.96 -2.16
N PHE A 60 -11.75 4.92 -2.82
CA PHE A 60 -12.57 3.76 -3.18
C PHE A 60 -13.04 2.99 -1.94
N THR A 61 -12.19 2.77 -0.94
CA THR A 61 -12.58 2.09 0.29
C THR A 61 -13.74 2.82 0.97
N ASN A 62 -13.66 4.14 1.12
CA ASN A 62 -14.74 4.92 1.71
C ASN A 62 -16.03 4.86 0.88
N MET A 63 -15.93 4.96 -0.46
CA MET A 63 -17.09 4.85 -1.35
C MET A 63 -17.80 3.50 -1.20
N PHE A 64 -17.06 2.39 -1.21
CA PHE A 64 -17.62 1.06 -1.04
C PHE A 64 -18.23 0.84 0.35
N MET A 65 -17.78 1.60 1.35
CA MET A 65 -18.36 1.57 2.70
C MET A 65 -19.50 2.59 2.90
N GLY A 66 -19.95 3.26 1.83
CA GLY A 66 -20.99 4.29 1.92
C GLY A 66 -20.59 5.53 2.72
N ARG A 67 -19.28 5.80 2.85
CA ARG A 67 -18.73 6.94 3.59
C ARG A 67 -18.26 8.03 2.63
N PRO A 68 -18.32 9.32 3.03
CA PRO A 68 -17.70 10.40 2.27
C PRO A 68 -16.22 10.13 2.06
N THR A 69 -15.71 10.41 0.86
CA THR A 69 -14.28 10.27 0.62
C THR A 69 -13.53 11.41 1.31
N ALA A 70 -12.53 11.09 2.10
CA ALA A 70 -11.72 12.07 2.83
C ALA A 70 -11.11 13.14 1.90
N MET A 71 -10.83 12.77 0.65
CA MET A 71 -10.29 13.65 -0.38
C MET A 71 -11.16 14.86 -0.70
N PHE A 72 -12.50 14.72 -0.59
CA PHE A 72 -13.46 15.80 -0.87
C PHE A 72 -14.12 16.37 0.39
N SER A 73 -14.05 15.65 1.50
CA SER A 73 -14.62 16.07 2.78
C SER A 73 -13.62 16.74 3.71
N ASN A 74 -12.33 16.71 3.37
CA ASN A 74 -11.26 17.31 4.17
C ASN A 74 -10.28 18.06 3.26
N ASP A 75 -10.24 19.37 3.44
CA ASP A 75 -9.41 20.30 2.65
C ASP A 75 -7.90 19.99 2.75
N ILE A 76 -7.45 19.40 3.87
CA ILE A 76 -6.05 19.00 4.06
C ILE A 76 -5.63 18.00 3.00
N PHE A 77 -6.47 17.00 2.70
CA PHE A 77 -6.15 15.98 1.69
C PHE A 77 -6.01 16.59 0.29
N PHE A 78 -6.97 17.43 -0.10
CA PHE A 78 -6.92 18.05 -1.42
C PHE A 78 -5.79 19.09 -1.52
N GLY A 79 -5.61 19.89 -0.48
CA GLY A 79 -4.49 20.82 -0.36
C GLY A 79 -3.14 20.14 -0.44
N ALA A 80 -2.98 19.00 0.22
CA ALA A 80 -1.77 18.18 0.15
C ALA A 80 -1.51 17.63 -1.27
N CYS A 81 -2.58 17.25 -2.02
CA CYS A 81 -2.45 16.83 -3.42
C CYS A 81 -1.87 17.94 -4.30
N ILE A 82 -2.42 19.15 -4.17
CA ILE A 82 -1.95 20.33 -4.93
C ILE A 82 -0.50 20.63 -4.54
N LEU A 83 -0.23 20.75 -3.26
CA LEU A 83 1.10 21.12 -2.75
C LEU A 83 2.15 20.09 -3.12
N GLY A 84 1.90 18.80 -2.90
CA GLY A 84 2.82 17.72 -3.25
C GLY A 84 3.09 17.65 -4.75
N PHE A 85 2.07 17.88 -5.58
CA PHE A 85 2.22 17.94 -7.03
C PHE A 85 3.08 19.14 -7.48
N VAL A 86 2.82 20.32 -6.91
CA VAL A 86 3.59 21.55 -7.21
C VAL A 86 5.05 21.38 -6.79
N ILE A 87 5.29 20.89 -5.59
CA ILE A 87 6.65 20.66 -5.07
C ILE A 87 7.46 19.75 -6.01
N VAL A 88 6.86 18.66 -6.48
CA VAL A 88 7.58 17.68 -7.32
C VAL A 88 7.74 18.15 -8.78
N ASN A 89 6.79 18.92 -9.33
CA ASN A 89 6.75 19.17 -10.77
C ASN A 89 7.01 20.62 -11.17
N TYR A 90 6.84 21.59 -10.27
CA TYR A 90 6.84 23.01 -10.63
C TYR A 90 7.82 23.89 -9.85
N LEU A 91 8.54 23.34 -8.86
CA LEU A 91 9.61 24.12 -8.23
C LEU A 91 10.71 24.45 -9.24
N PRO A 92 11.28 25.67 -9.17
CA PRO A 92 12.36 26.08 -10.06
C PRO A 92 13.51 25.06 -10.10
N MET A 93 14.11 24.86 -11.27
CA MET A 93 15.24 23.95 -11.50
C MET A 93 14.95 22.48 -11.07
N ASP A 94 13.68 22.09 -10.99
CA ASP A 94 13.27 20.75 -10.49
C ASP A 94 13.81 20.41 -9.07
N ILE A 95 14.07 21.40 -8.22
CA ILE A 95 14.68 21.20 -6.90
C ILE A 95 13.89 20.16 -6.08
N GLY A 96 12.55 20.25 -6.07
CA GLY A 96 11.71 19.29 -5.34
C GLY A 96 11.90 17.85 -5.85
N TYR A 97 11.87 17.65 -7.15
CA TYR A 97 12.10 16.34 -7.76
C TYR A 97 13.50 15.80 -7.42
N HIS A 98 14.54 16.64 -7.57
CA HIS A 98 15.91 16.24 -7.27
C HIS A 98 16.10 15.91 -5.80
N PHE A 99 15.54 16.72 -4.88
CA PHE A 99 15.59 16.46 -3.44
C PHE A 99 14.94 15.13 -3.10
N PHE A 100 13.69 14.89 -3.53
CA PHE A 100 12.98 13.63 -3.24
C PHE A 100 13.52 12.42 -4.02
N ASN A 101 14.44 12.62 -4.94
CA ASN A 101 15.16 11.54 -5.59
C ASN A 101 16.48 11.20 -4.87
N THR A 102 16.90 11.98 -3.85
CA THR A 102 18.02 11.62 -2.97
C THR A 102 17.59 10.56 -1.96
N PHE A 103 18.56 9.89 -1.33
CA PHE A 103 18.29 8.91 -0.27
C PHE A 103 17.47 9.52 0.89
N ILE A 104 17.87 10.71 1.37
CA ILE A 104 17.20 11.38 2.49
C ILE A 104 15.75 11.75 2.11
N GLY A 105 15.56 12.38 0.95
CA GLY A 105 14.23 12.76 0.49
C GLY A 105 13.33 11.54 0.25
N GLU A 106 13.88 10.45 -0.31
CA GLU A 106 13.14 9.19 -0.51
C GLU A 106 12.77 8.54 0.83
N ALA A 107 13.68 8.52 1.80
CA ALA A 107 13.41 8.00 3.14
C ALA A 107 12.31 8.78 3.85
N LEU A 108 12.35 10.12 3.79
CA LEU A 108 11.36 10.98 4.43
C LEU A 108 9.95 10.68 3.92
N TYR A 109 9.67 10.81 2.61
CA TYR A 109 8.32 10.55 2.15
C TYR A 109 7.93 9.08 2.26
N THR A 110 8.89 8.15 2.20
CA THR A 110 8.61 6.72 2.36
C THR A 110 8.14 6.41 3.79
N VAL A 111 8.85 6.88 4.81
CA VAL A 111 8.47 6.64 6.22
C VAL A 111 7.06 7.17 6.49
N PHE A 112 6.81 8.45 6.23
CA PHE A 112 5.51 9.05 6.53
C PHE A 112 4.38 8.49 5.65
N SER A 113 4.62 8.19 4.39
CA SER A 113 3.61 7.55 3.55
C SER A 113 3.28 6.11 4.00
N GLN A 114 4.23 5.39 4.60
CA GLN A 114 3.94 4.08 5.18
C GLN A 114 3.13 4.19 6.46
N VAL A 115 3.37 5.18 7.30
CA VAL A 115 2.51 5.46 8.47
C VAL A 115 1.08 5.78 8.01
N PHE A 116 0.91 6.62 6.98
CA PHE A 116 -0.41 6.87 6.38
C PHE A 116 -1.09 5.57 5.91
N ARG A 117 -0.36 4.73 5.19
CA ARG A 117 -0.87 3.45 4.68
C ARG A 117 -1.22 2.47 5.79
N MET A 118 -0.40 2.39 6.84
CA MET A 118 -0.68 1.57 8.00
C MET A 118 -1.99 1.98 8.67
N GLY A 119 -2.19 3.28 8.90
CA GLY A 119 -3.45 3.83 9.39
C GLY A 119 -4.63 3.47 8.49
N GLY A 120 -4.43 3.47 7.16
CA GLY A 120 -5.41 2.98 6.20
C GLY A 120 -5.70 1.49 6.33
N VAL A 121 -4.67 0.64 6.41
CA VAL A 121 -4.84 -0.82 6.53
C VAL A 121 -5.58 -1.19 7.82
N THR A 122 -5.17 -0.65 8.95
CA THR A 122 -5.79 -0.96 10.25
C THR A 122 -7.18 -0.32 10.35
N GLY A 123 -7.34 0.95 10.00
CA GLY A 123 -8.62 1.66 10.06
C GLY A 123 -9.69 1.11 9.11
N PHE A 124 -9.31 0.65 7.91
CA PHE A 124 -10.26 -0.01 7.01
C PHE A 124 -10.60 -1.43 7.47
N SER A 125 -9.67 -2.13 8.12
CA SER A 125 -9.96 -3.41 8.79
C SER A 125 -10.95 -3.23 9.93
N ASP A 126 -10.73 -2.22 10.81
CA ASP A 126 -11.66 -1.86 11.90
C ASP A 126 -13.05 -1.52 11.36
N ALA A 127 -13.11 -0.69 10.32
CA ALA A 127 -14.36 -0.24 9.71
C ALA A 127 -15.13 -1.38 9.05
N ALA A 128 -14.43 -2.30 8.36
CA ALA A 128 -15.05 -3.48 7.77
C ALA A 128 -15.51 -4.48 8.83
N TYR A 129 -14.73 -4.67 9.88
CA TYR A 129 -15.15 -5.50 11.01
C TYR A 129 -16.42 -4.94 11.67
N ALA A 130 -16.46 -3.65 11.96
CA ALA A 130 -17.64 -3.01 12.54
C ALA A 130 -18.88 -3.13 11.66
N ALA A 131 -18.71 -3.09 10.32
CA ALA A 131 -19.81 -3.24 9.36
C ALA A 131 -20.34 -4.68 9.26
N PHE A 132 -19.49 -5.69 9.48
CA PHE A 132 -19.83 -7.10 9.23
C PHE A 132 -19.91 -7.97 10.50
N LYS A 133 -19.58 -7.43 11.67
CA LYS A 133 -19.55 -8.21 12.94
C LYS A 133 -20.87 -8.89 13.29
N ASP A 134 -21.99 -8.30 12.91
CA ASP A 134 -23.32 -8.84 13.20
C ASP A 134 -23.82 -9.84 12.12
N THR A 135 -22.99 -10.10 11.11
CA THR A 135 -23.26 -11.09 10.05
C THR A 135 -22.10 -12.06 9.90
N PRO A 136 -21.72 -12.79 10.98
CA PRO A 136 -20.62 -13.73 10.93
C PRO A 136 -20.94 -14.91 10.01
N SER A 137 -19.91 -15.59 9.54
CA SER A 137 -20.05 -16.85 8.82
C SER A 137 -20.59 -17.95 9.73
N VAL A 138 -21.38 -18.88 9.18
CA VAL A 138 -21.81 -20.08 9.90
C VAL A 138 -20.60 -20.95 10.36
N TRP A 139 -19.46 -20.78 9.67
CA TRP A 139 -18.25 -21.57 9.89
C TRP A 139 -17.25 -20.94 10.85
N TYR A 140 -17.37 -19.65 11.15
CA TYR A 140 -16.43 -18.94 11.98
C TYR A 140 -17.09 -17.77 12.72
N PRO A 141 -16.78 -17.55 14.01
CA PRO A 141 -17.47 -16.59 14.87
C PRO A 141 -17.28 -15.13 14.46
N THR A 142 -16.19 -14.83 13.73
CA THR A 142 -15.89 -13.47 13.27
C THR A 142 -15.84 -13.39 11.74
N PRO A 143 -16.23 -12.26 11.13
CA PRO A 143 -16.14 -12.07 9.68
C PRO A 143 -14.66 -11.98 9.25
N ILE A 144 -14.21 -12.90 8.40
CA ILE A 144 -12.78 -12.99 8.01
C ILE A 144 -12.49 -12.13 6.77
N PHE A 145 -13.27 -12.32 5.70
CA PHE A 145 -12.91 -11.78 4.38
C PHE A 145 -13.03 -10.26 4.29
N GLY A 146 -14.07 -9.67 4.83
CA GLY A 146 -14.28 -8.22 4.79
C GLY A 146 -13.10 -7.46 5.42
N PRO A 147 -12.79 -7.67 6.70
CA PRO A 147 -11.71 -6.97 7.40
C PRO A 147 -10.32 -7.14 6.77
N ILE A 148 -10.08 -8.26 6.06
CA ILE A 148 -8.81 -8.53 5.41
C ILE A 148 -8.80 -7.97 3.98
N LEU A 149 -9.83 -8.23 3.17
CA LEU A 149 -9.79 -7.92 1.74
C LEU A 149 -10.08 -6.45 1.41
N PHE A 150 -10.89 -5.75 2.23
CA PHE A 150 -11.15 -4.33 2.01
C PHE A 150 -9.85 -3.48 2.00
N PRO A 151 -9.00 -3.52 3.04
CA PRO A 151 -7.76 -2.76 3.02
C PRO A 151 -6.79 -3.25 1.93
N VAL A 152 -6.81 -4.54 1.59
CA VAL A 152 -5.92 -5.12 0.58
C VAL A 152 -6.31 -4.70 -0.83
N ALA A 153 -7.54 -4.97 -1.24
CA ALA A 153 -7.99 -4.75 -2.61
C ALA A 153 -8.19 -3.25 -2.89
N LEU A 154 -8.98 -2.60 -2.05
CA LEU A 154 -9.35 -1.20 -2.26
C LEU A 154 -8.24 -0.24 -1.85
N GLY A 155 -7.54 -0.53 -0.75
CA GLY A 155 -6.43 0.30 -0.27
C GLY A 155 -5.24 0.41 -1.24
N ASN A 156 -5.13 -0.49 -2.22
CA ASN A 156 -4.04 -0.51 -3.20
C ASN A 156 -4.45 -0.12 -4.62
N MET A 157 -5.62 0.47 -4.81
CA MET A 157 -6.13 0.90 -6.13
C MET A 157 -5.19 1.85 -6.89
N GLY A 158 -4.34 2.61 -6.19
CA GLY A 158 -3.37 3.52 -6.80
C GLY A 158 -2.43 2.86 -7.82
N GLY A 159 -2.07 1.60 -7.60
CA GLY A 159 -1.24 0.84 -8.52
C GLY A 159 -1.90 0.60 -9.88
N PHE A 160 -3.22 0.42 -9.91
CA PHE A 160 -3.98 0.27 -11.16
C PHE A 160 -4.02 1.56 -11.98
N PHE A 161 -4.18 2.71 -11.31
CA PHE A 161 -4.14 4.01 -11.98
C PHE A 161 -2.75 4.35 -12.53
N MET A 162 -1.71 3.89 -11.84
CA MET A 162 -0.33 4.11 -12.29
C MET A 162 0.02 3.27 -13.52
N ASN A 163 -0.28 1.97 -13.49
CA ASN A 163 0.25 0.98 -14.44
C ASN A 163 -0.79 0.43 -15.41
N GLY A 164 -2.08 0.60 -15.14
CA GLY A 164 -3.16 -0.15 -15.76
C GLY A 164 -3.37 -1.52 -15.10
N PHE A 165 -4.56 -2.09 -15.25
CA PHE A 165 -4.98 -3.28 -14.53
C PHE A 165 -4.11 -4.50 -14.90
N ASP A 166 -4.01 -4.81 -16.20
CA ASP A 166 -3.30 -6.00 -16.66
C ASP A 166 -1.80 -5.92 -16.36
N ALA A 167 -1.16 -4.79 -16.70
CA ALA A 167 0.27 -4.60 -16.48
C ALA A 167 0.66 -4.64 -15.00
N TYR A 168 -0.25 -4.21 -14.11
CA TYR A 168 0.00 -4.24 -12.68
C TYR A 168 -0.03 -5.65 -12.09
N LEU A 169 -0.89 -6.52 -12.62
CA LEU A 169 -1.08 -7.90 -12.14
C LEU A 169 -0.29 -8.95 -12.96
N GLU A 170 0.22 -8.60 -14.14
CA GLU A 170 0.90 -9.54 -15.05
C GLU A 170 2.05 -10.30 -14.37
N LYS A 171 2.78 -9.64 -13.48
CA LYS A 171 3.91 -10.24 -12.76
C LYS A 171 3.52 -11.00 -11.50
N GLY A 172 2.23 -11.13 -11.23
CA GLY A 172 1.66 -11.72 -10.03
C GLY A 172 1.22 -10.65 -9.02
N MET A 173 0.97 -11.08 -7.77
CA MET A 173 0.49 -10.20 -6.71
C MET A 173 1.52 -9.08 -6.41
N PRO A 174 1.16 -7.81 -6.60
CA PRO A 174 2.06 -6.68 -6.35
C PRO A 174 2.49 -6.62 -4.89
N TRP A 175 3.69 -6.07 -4.65
CA TRP A 175 4.23 -5.95 -3.29
C TRP A 175 3.28 -5.27 -2.30
N LEU A 176 2.64 -4.19 -2.71
CA LEU A 176 1.72 -3.45 -1.84
C LEU A 176 0.52 -4.28 -1.39
N PHE A 177 0.01 -5.16 -2.27
CA PHE A 177 -1.01 -6.14 -1.91
C PHE A 177 -0.49 -7.18 -0.93
N GLN A 178 0.73 -7.71 -1.16
CA GLN A 178 1.34 -8.69 -0.26
C GLN A 178 1.53 -8.12 1.15
N GLN A 179 2.07 -6.91 1.23
CA GLN A 179 2.28 -6.20 2.50
C GLN A 179 0.95 -5.92 3.22
N ALA A 180 -0.02 -5.36 2.50
CA ALA A 180 -1.34 -5.06 3.07
C ALA A 180 -2.06 -6.35 3.49
N PHE A 181 -1.96 -7.43 2.72
CA PHE A 181 -2.57 -8.72 3.05
C PHE A 181 -1.99 -9.30 4.34
N ALA A 182 -0.66 -9.35 4.47
CA ALA A 182 0.00 -9.81 5.69
C ALA A 182 -0.39 -8.95 6.89
N SER A 183 -0.36 -7.63 6.73
CA SER A 183 -0.70 -6.67 7.79
C SER A 183 -2.17 -6.76 8.22
N ALA A 184 -3.10 -6.77 7.26
CA ALA A 184 -4.53 -6.86 7.56
C ALA A 184 -4.91 -8.22 8.16
N THR A 185 -4.31 -9.32 7.68
CA THR A 185 -4.53 -10.65 8.23
C THR A 185 -4.06 -10.73 9.67
N PHE A 186 -2.83 -10.29 9.93
CA PHE A 186 -2.31 -10.25 11.30
C PHE A 186 -3.17 -9.35 12.19
N TYR A 187 -3.45 -8.12 11.75
CA TYR A 187 -4.22 -7.16 12.53
C TYR A 187 -5.62 -7.69 12.86
N HIS A 188 -6.33 -8.24 11.88
CA HIS A 188 -7.66 -8.78 12.08
C HIS A 188 -7.69 -9.93 13.09
N PHE A 189 -6.84 -10.94 12.90
CA PHE A 189 -6.82 -12.09 13.83
C PHE A 189 -6.29 -11.72 15.22
N TYR A 190 -5.42 -10.72 15.32
CA TYR A 190 -4.94 -10.28 16.62
C TYR A 190 -5.92 -9.36 17.34
N ALA A 191 -6.47 -8.35 16.67
CA ALA A 191 -7.29 -7.31 17.30
C ALA A 191 -8.77 -7.69 17.41
N HIS A 192 -9.34 -8.32 16.36
CA HIS A 192 -10.79 -8.57 16.29
C HIS A 192 -11.20 -9.99 16.64
N ASP A 193 -10.35 -10.99 16.37
CA ASP A 193 -10.69 -12.41 16.55
C ASP A 193 -10.32 -12.89 17.95
N VAL A 194 -10.95 -12.29 18.97
CA VAL A 194 -10.64 -12.58 20.39
C VAL A 194 -11.02 -14.01 20.78
N GLU A 195 -12.18 -14.45 20.32
CA GLU A 195 -12.79 -15.72 20.70
C GLU A 195 -12.48 -16.87 19.73
N GLY A 196 -12.05 -16.54 18.51
CA GLY A 196 -11.75 -17.53 17.48
C GLY A 196 -10.44 -18.27 17.72
N CYS A 197 -10.38 -19.52 17.27
CA CYS A 197 -9.20 -20.37 17.45
C CYS A 197 -7.94 -19.83 16.76
N ILE A 198 -8.11 -19.14 15.63
CA ILE A 198 -6.97 -18.54 14.90
C ILE A 198 -6.43 -17.35 15.69
N GLY A 199 -7.30 -16.45 16.16
CA GLY A 199 -6.89 -15.29 16.93
C GLY A 199 -6.22 -15.67 18.24
N GLN A 200 -6.75 -16.65 18.97
CA GLN A 200 -6.12 -17.18 20.19
C GLN A 200 -4.71 -17.73 19.91
N THR A 201 -4.55 -18.48 18.82
CA THR A 201 -3.25 -19.02 18.40
C THR A 201 -2.26 -17.91 18.07
N VAL A 202 -2.69 -16.92 17.25
CA VAL A 202 -1.86 -15.77 16.86
C VAL A 202 -1.41 -14.99 18.10
N ARG A 203 -2.33 -14.71 19.03
CA ARG A 203 -2.01 -14.02 20.30
C ARG A 203 -1.04 -14.81 21.14
N GLY A 204 -1.26 -16.11 21.30
CA GLY A 204 -0.40 -16.98 22.10
C GLY A 204 1.05 -16.99 21.62
N VAL A 205 1.27 -16.90 20.30
CA VAL A 205 2.61 -16.89 19.72
C VAL A 205 3.22 -15.48 19.69
N ILE A 206 2.45 -14.49 19.26
CA ILE A 206 3.00 -13.16 18.96
C ILE A 206 3.08 -12.27 20.20
N LYS A 207 2.14 -12.36 21.14
CA LYS A 207 2.11 -11.48 22.32
C LYS A 207 3.40 -11.56 23.15
N PRO A 208 3.96 -12.74 23.49
CA PRO A 208 5.21 -12.80 24.25
C PRO A 208 6.40 -12.17 23.51
N LEU A 209 6.50 -12.42 22.21
CA LEU A 209 7.57 -11.84 21.36
C LEU A 209 7.43 -10.33 21.22
N GLY A 210 6.21 -9.87 21.00
CA GLY A 210 5.93 -8.45 20.83
C GLY A 210 6.09 -7.65 22.13
N ILE A 211 5.71 -8.19 23.28
CA ILE A 211 5.94 -7.56 24.60
C ILE A 211 7.44 -7.34 24.81
N SER A 212 8.27 -8.33 24.49
CA SER A 212 9.73 -8.20 24.58
C SER A 212 10.24 -7.08 23.68
N LEU A 213 9.74 -6.98 22.45
CA LEU A 213 10.09 -5.92 21.49
C LEU A 213 9.64 -4.54 21.99
N MET A 214 8.40 -4.41 22.43
CA MET A 214 7.86 -3.14 22.95
C MET A 214 8.58 -2.70 24.22
N THR A 215 8.96 -3.63 25.10
CA THR A 215 9.78 -3.33 26.28
C THR A 215 11.15 -2.80 25.88
N LEU A 216 11.81 -3.41 24.91
CA LEU A 216 13.07 -2.92 24.35
C LEU A 216 12.95 -1.50 23.76
N MET A 217 11.79 -1.18 23.21
CA MET A 217 11.49 0.16 22.69
C MET A 217 11.09 1.17 23.77
N GLY A 218 10.99 0.76 25.03
CA GLY A 218 10.67 1.64 26.16
C GLY A 218 9.20 2.06 26.25
N THR A 219 8.26 1.22 25.79
CA THR A 219 6.82 1.44 25.94
C THR A 219 6.35 1.20 27.38
N ASP A 220 5.32 1.92 27.79
CA ASP A 220 4.71 1.77 29.12
C ASP A 220 3.92 0.45 29.21
N GLU A 221 3.71 -0.05 30.44
CA GLU A 221 2.97 -1.28 30.71
C GLU A 221 1.54 -1.21 30.15
N LYS A 222 0.84 -0.07 30.37
CA LYS A 222 -0.50 0.17 29.86
C LYS A 222 -0.57 0.11 28.31
N GLU A 223 0.44 0.63 27.62
CA GLU A 223 0.54 0.58 26.16
C GLU A 223 0.75 -0.86 25.65
N ARG A 224 1.40 -1.72 26.45
CA ARG A 224 1.62 -3.13 26.11
C ARG A 224 0.40 -4.01 26.38
N GLU A 225 -0.49 -3.59 27.27
CA GLU A 225 -1.73 -4.31 27.59
C GLU A 225 -2.87 -4.02 26.60
N ASP A 226 -2.83 -2.88 25.89
CA ASP A 226 -3.80 -2.57 24.83
C ASP A 226 -3.52 -3.41 23.58
N ASP A 227 -4.28 -4.46 23.39
CA ASP A 227 -4.15 -5.40 22.29
C ASP A 227 -4.31 -4.72 20.90
N VAL A 228 -5.15 -3.71 20.78
CA VAL A 228 -5.36 -2.97 19.53
C VAL A 228 -4.16 -2.07 19.22
N LEU A 229 -3.70 -1.33 20.21
CA LEU A 229 -2.50 -0.50 20.07
C LEU A 229 -1.28 -1.36 19.78
N PHE A 230 -1.13 -2.47 20.49
CA PHE A 230 -0.08 -3.45 20.27
C PHE A 230 -0.07 -3.95 18.83
N ALA A 231 -1.23 -4.38 18.31
CA ALA A 231 -1.34 -4.85 16.92
C ALA A 231 -0.98 -3.75 15.91
N LYS A 232 -1.42 -2.49 16.14
CA LYS A 232 -1.05 -1.34 15.29
C LYS A 232 0.46 -1.11 15.28
N VAL A 233 1.11 -1.17 16.43
CA VAL A 233 2.57 -0.98 16.55
C VAL A 233 3.34 -2.07 15.78
N ILE A 234 2.94 -3.33 15.94
CA ILE A 234 3.60 -4.45 15.22
C ILE A 234 3.42 -4.31 13.70
N VAL A 235 2.20 -4.00 13.25
CA VAL A 235 1.94 -3.72 11.82
C VAL A 235 2.78 -2.56 11.32
N GLY A 236 2.86 -1.48 12.10
CA GLY A 236 3.66 -0.31 11.76
C GLY A 236 5.15 -0.62 11.60
N ILE A 237 5.72 -1.32 12.56
CA ILE A 237 7.12 -1.75 12.51
C ILE A 237 7.37 -2.61 11.28
N PHE A 238 6.51 -3.60 11.03
CA PHE A 238 6.61 -4.46 9.85
C PHE A 238 6.55 -3.65 8.55
N MET A 239 5.57 -2.75 8.41
CA MET A 239 5.40 -1.97 7.19
C MET A 239 6.55 -0.99 6.97
N LEU A 240 7.04 -0.33 8.02
CA LEU A 240 8.19 0.59 7.96
C LEU A 240 9.49 -0.16 7.62
N ALA A 241 9.78 -1.25 8.34
CA ALA A 241 10.98 -2.06 8.10
C ALA A 241 11.02 -2.56 6.66
N MET A 242 9.90 -3.08 6.16
CA MET A 242 9.81 -3.59 4.80
C MET A 242 9.92 -2.49 3.74
N ALA A 243 9.41 -1.29 4.00
CA ALA A 243 9.56 -0.16 3.10
C ALA A 243 11.01 0.29 2.98
N ILE A 244 11.72 0.39 4.12
CA ILE A 244 13.15 0.74 4.17
C ILE A 244 13.99 -0.33 3.46
N VAL A 245 13.78 -1.60 3.79
CA VAL A 245 14.52 -2.72 3.19
C VAL A 245 14.37 -2.74 1.65
N ARG A 246 13.22 -2.32 1.14
CA ARG A 246 12.96 -2.26 -0.30
C ARG A 246 13.44 -1.00 -1.01
N MET A 247 14.01 -0.05 -0.30
CA MET A 247 14.62 1.10 -0.97
C MET A 247 15.79 0.65 -1.87
N PRO A 248 16.05 1.35 -2.99
CA PRO A 248 17.10 0.98 -3.95
C PRO A 248 18.49 0.83 -3.32
N GLN A 249 18.74 1.52 -2.22
CA GLN A 249 20.00 1.53 -1.50
C GLN A 249 20.23 0.28 -0.65
N PHE A 250 19.18 -0.52 -0.41
CA PHE A 250 19.26 -1.77 0.37
C PHE A 250 18.98 -2.97 -0.56
N LEU A 251 17.94 -3.75 -0.31
CA LEU A 251 17.62 -4.93 -1.11
C LEU A 251 16.87 -4.60 -2.41
N GLY A 252 16.38 -3.37 -2.53
CA GLY A 252 15.72 -2.85 -3.73
C GLY A 252 14.27 -3.28 -3.92
N PRO A 253 13.59 -2.71 -4.91
CA PRO A 253 12.14 -2.87 -5.13
C PRO A 253 11.72 -4.27 -5.56
N SER A 254 12.64 -5.11 -6.03
CA SER A 254 12.36 -6.50 -6.42
C SER A 254 12.28 -7.45 -5.23
N TYR A 255 12.82 -7.06 -4.08
CA TYR A 255 12.78 -7.90 -2.88
C TYR A 255 11.35 -8.07 -2.35
N SER A 256 11.02 -9.30 -1.95
CA SER A 256 9.83 -9.62 -1.16
C SER A 256 10.13 -10.83 -0.28
N PRO A 257 9.82 -10.79 1.03
CA PRO A 257 9.97 -11.96 1.90
C PRO A 257 9.04 -13.11 1.50
N PHE A 258 8.01 -12.81 0.70
CA PHE A 258 7.03 -13.80 0.23
C PHE A 258 7.40 -14.41 -1.13
N THR A 259 8.56 -14.07 -1.73
CA THR A 259 9.00 -14.64 -3.02
C THR A 259 9.15 -16.15 -2.98
N ALA A 260 9.60 -16.70 -1.85
CA ALA A 260 9.67 -18.16 -1.66
C ALA A 260 8.29 -18.80 -1.71
N MET A 261 7.29 -18.22 -1.02
CA MET A 261 5.88 -18.68 -1.08
C MET A 261 5.31 -18.52 -2.49
N GLY A 262 5.59 -17.40 -3.16
CA GLY A 262 5.19 -17.18 -4.54
C GLY A 262 5.84 -18.14 -5.53
N ALA A 263 7.06 -18.61 -5.26
CA ALA A 263 7.73 -19.63 -6.06
C ALA A 263 7.05 -21.01 -5.92
N ILE A 264 6.62 -21.35 -4.71
CA ILE A 264 5.87 -22.59 -4.43
C ILE A 264 4.49 -22.55 -5.12
N MET A 265 3.82 -21.39 -5.11
CA MET A 265 2.51 -21.22 -5.75
C MET A 265 2.57 -21.04 -7.27
N ARG A 266 3.73 -20.77 -7.85
CA ARG A 266 3.86 -20.70 -9.30
C ARG A 266 3.75 -22.11 -9.87
N ARG A 267 2.57 -22.45 -10.43
CA ARG A 267 2.49 -23.58 -11.36
C ARG A 267 3.62 -23.43 -12.38
N LYS A 268 4.46 -24.46 -12.55
CA LYS A 268 5.44 -24.52 -13.65
C LYS A 268 4.71 -24.09 -14.91
N LYS A 269 5.05 -22.94 -15.48
CA LYS A 269 4.52 -22.55 -16.80
C LYS A 269 4.77 -23.73 -17.71
N SER A 270 3.71 -24.35 -18.23
CA SER A 270 3.84 -25.41 -19.22
C SER A 270 4.77 -24.88 -20.31
N LYS A 271 5.80 -25.66 -20.66
CA LYS A 271 6.71 -25.32 -21.76
C LYS A 271 5.85 -24.78 -22.89
N LYS A 272 6.11 -23.55 -23.35
CA LYS A 272 5.49 -23.01 -24.55
C LYS A 272 5.64 -24.08 -25.62
N VAL A 273 4.54 -24.69 -26.02
CA VAL A 273 4.49 -25.49 -27.23
C VAL A 273 4.96 -24.56 -28.34
N ASN A 274 6.11 -24.87 -28.93
CA ASN A 274 6.61 -24.14 -30.08
C ASN A 274 5.58 -24.32 -31.18
N VAL A 275 4.62 -23.40 -31.24
CA VAL A 275 3.73 -23.30 -32.41
C VAL A 275 4.61 -22.88 -33.55
N ALA A 276 4.78 -23.81 -34.50
CA ALA A 276 5.51 -23.55 -35.73
C ALA A 276 5.03 -22.22 -36.34
N PRO A 277 5.93 -21.40 -36.85
CA PRO A 277 5.56 -20.10 -37.41
C PRO A 277 4.57 -20.33 -38.55
N LYS A 278 3.40 -19.66 -38.48
CA LYS A 278 2.42 -19.66 -39.57
C LYS A 278 3.11 -19.28 -40.88
N PRO A 279 2.90 -20.05 -41.97
CA PRO A 279 3.51 -19.75 -43.28
C PRO A 279 3.09 -18.32 -43.69
N LYS A 280 4.07 -17.51 -44.07
CA LYS A 280 3.84 -16.15 -44.60
C LYS A 280 2.92 -16.24 -45.82
N PRO A 281 1.89 -15.36 -45.92
CA PRO A 281 1.04 -15.35 -47.09
C PRO A 281 1.88 -15.06 -48.35
N SER A 282 1.78 -15.95 -49.33
CA SER A 282 2.41 -15.83 -50.65
C SER A 282 2.01 -14.51 -51.29
N LYS A 283 3.01 -13.69 -51.68
CA LYS A 283 2.79 -12.47 -52.49
C LYS A 283 2.21 -12.90 -53.83
N LYS A 284 0.88 -12.74 -54.00
CA LYS A 284 0.25 -12.85 -55.32
C LYS A 284 0.84 -11.72 -56.22
N ASN A 285 1.50 -12.13 -57.28
CA ASN A 285 1.96 -11.28 -58.35
C ASN A 285 0.80 -10.39 -58.85
N LYS A 286 0.93 -9.07 -58.70
CA LYS A 286 0.11 -8.14 -59.47
C LYS A 286 0.59 -8.17 -60.91
N ALA A 287 -0.13 -8.91 -61.76
CA ALA A 287 0.03 -8.83 -63.21
C ALA A 287 -0.26 -7.38 -63.64
N LYS A 288 0.69 -6.81 -64.40
CA LYS A 288 0.52 -5.57 -65.18
C LYS A 288 -0.65 -5.78 -66.13
N LYS A 289 -1.62 -4.83 -66.13
CA LYS A 289 -2.45 -4.56 -67.28
C LYS A 289 -2.03 -3.17 -67.81
N GLN A 290 -1.65 -3.24 -69.08
CA GLN A 290 -1.47 -2.08 -69.95
C GLN A 290 -2.77 -1.27 -70.09
#